data_2dd3b3adcb17e2bcd9861c5813f70d70
#
_entry.id   2dd3b3adcb17e2bcd9861c5813f70d70
#
_cell.length_a   1.000
_cell.length_b   1.000
_cell.length_c   1.000
_cell.angle_alpha   90.00
_cell.angle_beta   90.00
_cell.angle_gamma   90.00
#
_symmetry.space_group_name_H-M   'P 1'
#
loop_
_entity.id
_entity.type
_entity.pdbx_description
1 polymer ?
#
loop_
_entity_poly.entity_id
_entity_poly.type
_entity_poly.pdbx_seq_one_letter_code
_entity_poly.pdbx_strand_id
1 'polypeptide(L)'
;MEQFIIDQIKYGLKYLPANLAKYPFVKKHSVQTDMMRKKEFVCGVCHPTDDYAQIREANIGWIRIDITEPPLDDNGNVTENYISFKKKALGYAENGIKVMAVTPYPRSYFARGVDVRTREGEQILKRDARFMITDLQGVVGGFQITNEMGMPHFTLPLGMQEAVRYIGVQLEEMYAHRGDIIIGYNSAGPQADLHSFLKPYHKYCDYIGIDMYLGCFDSLPGFFWMFDAMTDYLWAMTKKPIMIMEFGYISDGHPMSGEDKKKILEGYGVKSEGDAKKNIKSFVENLPVDMKNHVKKVCKNDPSRYFNLIFRSDLTNHLYKELPAITKIPGYHHTPEGQAKFYKHILMHFYKKQYIVGAFVYCYADGKACHICGQSDCPTETRWGLVDLKGCPKPSYYAVKKAYGTIKWLVKVEGK
;
A
#
# COMPACT_ATOMS: atom_id res chain seq x y z
N MET A 1 11.52 15.70 7.54
CA MET A 1 11.45 14.24 7.72
C MET A 1 11.70 13.84 9.18
N GLU A 2 12.79 14.32 9.80
CA GLU A 2 13.11 14.00 11.21
C GLU A 2 12.01 14.40 12.20
N GLN A 3 11.45 15.61 12.06
CA GLN A 3 10.37 16.05 12.94
C GLN A 3 9.12 15.17 12.82
N PHE A 4 8.76 14.74 11.61
CA PHE A 4 7.66 13.82 11.38
C PHE A 4 7.88 12.46 12.09
N ILE A 5 9.09 11.91 12.02
CA ILE A 5 9.46 10.66 12.69
C ILE A 5 9.41 10.84 14.21
N ILE A 6 9.94 11.96 14.72
CA ILE A 6 9.88 12.29 16.17
C ILE A 6 8.43 12.36 16.64
N ASP A 7 7.57 13.03 15.87
CA ASP A 7 6.16 13.14 16.21
C ASP A 7 5.45 11.78 16.17
N GLN A 8 5.75 10.91 15.21
CA GLN A 8 5.25 9.53 15.19
C GLN A 8 5.66 8.73 16.42
N ILE A 9 6.94 8.78 16.80
CA ILE A 9 7.44 8.10 18.00
C ILE A 9 6.73 8.65 19.25
N LYS A 10 6.65 9.97 19.39
CA LYS A 10 6.00 10.64 20.51
C LYS A 10 4.54 10.25 20.67
N TYR A 11 3.79 10.28 19.57
CA TYR A 11 2.37 9.93 19.56
C TYR A 11 2.16 8.42 19.71
N GLY A 12 3.01 7.58 19.09
CA GLY A 12 3.00 6.14 19.26
C GLY A 12 3.17 5.75 20.72
N LEU A 13 4.18 6.33 21.40
CA LEU A 13 4.40 6.11 22.84
C LEU A 13 3.24 6.61 23.71
N LYS A 14 2.57 7.70 23.31
CA LYS A 14 1.41 8.23 24.03
C LYS A 14 0.17 7.36 23.93
N TYR A 15 -0.14 6.86 22.73
CA TYR A 15 -1.40 6.18 22.47
C TYR A 15 -1.32 4.66 22.52
N LEU A 16 -0.14 4.08 22.26
CA LEU A 16 0.07 2.63 22.25
C LEU A 16 -0.34 1.94 23.56
N PRO A 17 0.05 2.40 24.78
CA PRO A 17 -0.33 1.72 26.02
C PRO A 17 -1.84 1.66 26.23
N ALA A 18 -2.54 2.77 26.00
CA ALA A 18 -3.99 2.83 26.17
C ALA A 18 -4.75 1.93 25.18
N ASN A 19 -4.19 1.73 24.00
CA ASN A 19 -4.77 0.85 22.99
C ASN A 19 -4.42 -0.63 23.25
N LEU A 20 -3.20 -0.92 23.70
CA LEU A 20 -2.80 -2.28 24.12
C LEU A 20 -3.64 -2.79 25.31
N ALA A 21 -4.01 -1.90 26.23
CA ALA A 21 -4.91 -2.26 27.35
C ALA A 21 -6.28 -2.74 26.89
N LYS A 22 -6.72 -2.38 25.68
CA LYS A 22 -7.98 -2.83 25.07
C LYS A 22 -7.86 -4.18 24.36
N TYR A 23 -6.65 -4.62 24.07
CA TYR A 23 -6.37 -5.83 23.30
C TYR A 23 -7.03 -7.12 23.85
N PRO A 24 -7.06 -7.39 25.15
CA PRO A 24 -7.71 -8.57 25.70
C PRO A 24 -9.23 -8.63 25.43
N PHE A 25 -9.85 -7.50 25.13
CA PHE A 25 -11.30 -7.36 24.93
C PHE A 25 -11.74 -7.40 23.46
N VAL A 26 -10.81 -7.63 22.54
CA VAL A 26 -11.03 -7.54 21.08
C VAL A 26 -11.88 -8.69 20.54
N LYS A 27 -11.99 -9.81 21.22
CA LYS A 27 -12.63 -11.05 20.73
C LYS A 27 -14.16 -10.99 20.55
N LYS A 28 -14.82 -9.84 20.80
CA LYS A 28 -16.27 -9.75 20.64
C LYS A 28 -16.64 -9.14 19.27
N HIS A 29 -17.42 -9.90 18.53
CA HIS A 29 -17.95 -9.55 17.21
C HIS A 29 -18.71 -8.22 17.19
N SER A 30 -18.58 -7.44 16.13
CA SER A 30 -19.47 -6.32 15.88
C SER A 30 -20.50 -6.65 14.81
N VAL A 31 -21.71 -6.24 15.05
CA VAL A 31 -22.85 -6.40 14.12
C VAL A 31 -22.54 -5.77 12.74
N GLN A 32 -21.78 -4.67 12.70
CA GLN A 32 -21.38 -4.03 11.44
C GLN A 32 -20.45 -4.89 10.57
N THR A 33 -19.53 -5.63 11.21
CA THR A 33 -18.62 -6.53 10.48
C THR A 33 -19.37 -7.67 9.84
N ASP A 34 -20.32 -8.26 10.58
CA ASP A 34 -21.18 -9.34 10.06
C ASP A 34 -22.02 -8.86 8.87
N MET A 35 -22.56 -7.65 8.93
CA MET A 35 -23.36 -7.09 7.83
C MET A 35 -22.53 -6.90 6.55
N MET A 36 -21.30 -6.41 6.62
CA MET A 36 -20.43 -6.27 5.45
C MET A 36 -20.05 -7.64 4.87
N ARG A 37 -19.64 -8.59 5.73
CA ARG A 37 -19.22 -9.93 5.28
C ARG A 37 -20.32 -10.76 4.65
N LYS A 38 -21.56 -10.64 5.14
CA LYS A 38 -22.70 -11.33 4.56
C LYS A 38 -23.00 -10.89 3.12
N LYS A 39 -22.62 -9.66 2.77
CA LYS A 39 -22.77 -9.18 1.39
C LYS A 39 -21.65 -9.68 0.48
N GLU A 40 -20.41 -9.52 0.91
CA GLU A 40 -19.22 -9.84 0.09
C GLU A 40 -17.96 -9.83 0.96
N PHE A 41 -17.03 -10.75 0.67
CA PHE A 41 -15.62 -10.57 1.06
C PHE A 41 -14.88 -9.98 -0.15
N VAL A 42 -14.22 -8.83 0.00
CA VAL A 42 -13.51 -8.16 -1.08
C VAL A 42 -12.28 -8.97 -1.49
N CYS A 43 -12.37 -9.65 -2.63
CA CYS A 43 -11.28 -10.39 -3.26
C CYS A 43 -10.60 -9.50 -4.30
N GLY A 44 -9.54 -8.79 -3.90
CA GLY A 44 -8.97 -7.70 -4.68
C GLY A 44 -7.51 -7.89 -5.09
N VAL A 45 -7.06 -7.04 -6.04
CA VAL A 45 -5.66 -6.92 -6.45
C VAL A 45 -5.30 -5.45 -6.72
N CYS A 46 -4.06 -5.08 -6.41
CA CYS A 46 -3.49 -3.79 -6.76
C CYS A 46 -2.78 -3.85 -8.13
N HIS A 47 -2.63 -2.71 -8.79
CA HIS A 47 -1.90 -2.55 -10.05
C HIS A 47 -2.30 -3.57 -11.11
N PRO A 48 -3.60 -3.63 -11.49
CA PRO A 48 -4.09 -4.57 -12.48
C PRO A 48 -3.64 -4.20 -13.90
N THR A 49 -3.60 -5.21 -14.77
CA THR A 49 -3.49 -5.03 -16.22
C THR A 49 -4.87 -4.91 -16.87
N ASP A 50 -4.94 -4.62 -18.16
CA ASP A 50 -6.21 -4.55 -18.89
C ASP A 50 -6.69 -5.93 -19.40
N ASP A 51 -6.11 -7.03 -18.95
CA ASP A 51 -6.61 -8.39 -19.20
C ASP A 51 -7.73 -8.75 -18.21
N TYR A 52 -8.91 -8.22 -18.49
CA TYR A 52 -10.11 -8.43 -17.66
C TYR A 52 -10.49 -9.90 -17.54
N ALA A 53 -10.30 -10.69 -18.62
CA ALA A 53 -10.64 -12.10 -18.65
C ALA A 53 -9.76 -12.90 -17.68
N GLN A 54 -8.45 -12.69 -17.72
CA GLN A 54 -7.50 -13.35 -16.84
C GLN A 54 -7.69 -12.95 -15.37
N ILE A 55 -8.01 -11.67 -15.10
CA ILE A 55 -8.32 -11.17 -13.74
C ILE A 55 -9.57 -11.89 -13.19
N ARG A 56 -10.64 -11.98 -13.98
CA ARG A 56 -11.88 -12.69 -13.57
C ARG A 56 -11.65 -14.19 -13.37
N GLU A 57 -10.85 -14.81 -14.25
CA GLU A 57 -10.47 -16.22 -14.13
C GLU A 57 -9.75 -16.51 -12.81
N ALA A 58 -8.97 -15.54 -12.29
CA ALA A 58 -8.33 -15.64 -10.97
C ALA A 58 -9.31 -15.49 -9.79
N ASN A 59 -10.61 -15.39 -10.03
CA ASN A 59 -11.63 -15.11 -9.02
C ASN A 59 -11.43 -13.73 -8.34
N ILE A 60 -10.69 -12.83 -8.95
CA ILE A 60 -10.53 -11.45 -8.50
C ILE A 60 -11.82 -10.70 -8.89
N GLY A 61 -12.49 -10.13 -7.90
CA GLY A 61 -13.73 -9.35 -8.09
C GLY A 61 -13.55 -7.87 -7.93
N TRP A 62 -12.38 -7.45 -7.43
CA TRP A 62 -12.05 -6.05 -7.18
C TRP A 62 -10.65 -5.72 -7.65
N ILE A 63 -10.47 -4.50 -8.14
CA ILE A 63 -9.15 -3.91 -8.41
C ILE A 63 -9.01 -2.59 -7.67
N ARG A 64 -7.77 -2.21 -7.37
CA ARG A 64 -7.46 -0.93 -6.74
C ARG A 64 -6.58 -0.12 -7.67
N ILE A 65 -7.03 1.10 -7.99
CA ILE A 65 -6.34 2.05 -8.87
C ILE A 65 -6.44 3.48 -8.36
N ASP A 66 -5.45 4.30 -8.66
CA ASP A 66 -5.29 5.64 -8.12
C ASP A 66 -5.83 6.72 -9.08
N ILE A 67 -6.54 7.70 -8.53
CA ILE A 67 -6.76 8.99 -9.16
C ILE A 67 -5.54 9.85 -8.83
N THR A 68 -4.64 10.03 -9.80
CA THR A 68 -3.31 10.60 -9.56
C THR A 68 -3.30 12.11 -9.37
N GLU A 69 -4.30 12.80 -9.92
CA GLU A 69 -4.41 14.25 -9.89
C GLU A 69 -5.83 14.71 -9.52
N PRO A 70 -6.00 15.94 -9.02
CA PRO A 70 -7.31 16.52 -8.77
C PRO A 70 -8.22 16.41 -10.01
N PRO A 71 -9.51 16.04 -9.81
CA PRO A 71 -10.42 15.75 -10.91
C PRO A 71 -10.84 16.99 -11.70
N LEU A 72 -10.81 18.16 -11.07
CA LEU A 72 -11.22 19.42 -11.66
C LEU A 72 -10.06 20.41 -11.72
N ASP A 73 -9.98 21.19 -12.78
CA ASP A 73 -9.05 22.33 -12.88
C ASP A 73 -9.55 23.55 -12.08
N ASP A 74 -8.79 24.67 -12.14
CA ASP A 74 -9.12 25.90 -11.43
C ASP A 74 -10.40 26.57 -11.94
N ASN A 75 -10.79 26.28 -13.17
CA ASN A 75 -12.04 26.76 -13.80
C ASN A 75 -13.21 25.81 -13.56
N GLY A 76 -13.00 24.67 -12.90
CA GLY A 76 -14.00 23.65 -12.65
C GLY A 76 -14.21 22.67 -13.82
N ASN A 77 -13.34 22.67 -14.83
CA ASN A 77 -13.39 21.70 -15.91
C ASN A 77 -12.77 20.38 -15.50
N VAL A 78 -13.29 19.28 -16.03
CA VAL A 78 -12.76 17.94 -15.77
C VAL A 78 -11.39 17.78 -16.42
N THR A 79 -10.41 17.27 -15.66
CA THR A 79 -9.03 17.08 -16.14
C THR A 79 -8.89 15.83 -17.02
N GLU A 80 -7.96 15.85 -17.97
CA GLU A 80 -7.66 14.71 -18.85
C GLU A 80 -7.24 13.46 -18.09
N ASN A 81 -6.48 13.62 -16.99
CA ASN A 81 -6.09 12.52 -16.13
C ASN A 81 -7.29 11.84 -15.49
N TYR A 82 -8.26 12.62 -15.03
CA TYR A 82 -9.49 12.06 -14.46
C TYR A 82 -10.37 11.39 -15.51
N ILE A 83 -10.47 11.96 -16.71
CA ILE A 83 -11.18 11.34 -17.85
C ILE A 83 -10.56 9.97 -18.16
N SER A 84 -9.23 9.90 -18.23
CA SER A 84 -8.48 8.67 -18.46
C SER A 84 -8.72 7.63 -17.34
N PHE A 85 -8.70 8.07 -16.09
CA PHE A 85 -9.04 7.22 -14.94
C PHE A 85 -10.47 6.67 -15.06
N LYS A 86 -11.46 7.54 -15.32
CA LYS A 86 -12.87 7.13 -15.43
C LYS A 86 -13.08 6.12 -16.57
N LYS A 87 -12.44 6.35 -17.71
CA LYS A 87 -12.46 5.41 -18.85
C LYS A 87 -11.91 4.05 -18.46
N LYS A 88 -10.78 4.02 -17.75
CA LYS A 88 -10.18 2.77 -17.23
C LYS A 88 -11.10 2.08 -16.23
N ALA A 89 -11.66 2.82 -15.28
CA ALA A 89 -12.60 2.29 -14.28
C ALA A 89 -13.87 1.70 -14.92
N LEU A 90 -14.43 2.37 -15.93
CA LEU A 90 -15.55 1.87 -16.72
C LEU A 90 -15.23 0.54 -17.40
N GLY A 91 -14.04 0.39 -18.01
CA GLY A 91 -13.61 -0.87 -18.59
C GLY A 91 -13.64 -2.05 -17.62
N TYR A 92 -13.23 -1.85 -16.37
CA TYR A 92 -13.36 -2.89 -15.34
C TYR A 92 -14.81 -3.15 -14.96
N ALA A 93 -15.60 -2.09 -14.72
CA ALA A 93 -16.99 -2.20 -14.31
C ALA A 93 -17.84 -2.95 -15.36
N GLU A 94 -17.68 -2.64 -16.64
CA GLU A 94 -18.33 -3.31 -17.77
C GLU A 94 -17.97 -4.79 -17.86
N ASN A 95 -16.79 -5.17 -17.38
CA ASN A 95 -16.36 -6.56 -17.27
C ASN A 95 -16.71 -7.21 -15.92
N GLY A 96 -17.56 -6.58 -15.09
CA GLY A 96 -18.04 -7.12 -13.82
C GLY A 96 -16.98 -7.15 -12.73
N ILE A 97 -15.94 -6.29 -12.82
CA ILE A 97 -14.89 -6.13 -11.82
C ILE A 97 -15.12 -4.78 -11.12
N LYS A 98 -15.31 -4.80 -9.82
CA LYS A 98 -15.50 -3.60 -9.02
C LYS A 98 -14.18 -2.84 -8.83
N VAL A 99 -14.26 -1.52 -8.76
CA VAL A 99 -13.10 -0.65 -8.60
C VAL A 99 -13.09 -0.04 -7.20
N MET A 100 -11.95 -0.16 -6.53
CA MET A 100 -11.57 0.64 -5.37
C MET A 100 -10.71 1.80 -5.86
N ALA A 101 -11.26 3.00 -5.87
CA ALA A 101 -10.57 4.21 -6.30
C ALA A 101 -9.81 4.83 -5.13
N VAL A 102 -8.53 5.17 -5.33
CA VAL A 102 -7.74 5.92 -4.34
C VAL A 102 -7.79 7.40 -4.71
N THR A 103 -8.11 8.27 -3.75
CA THR A 103 -8.18 9.72 -4.02
C THR A 103 -6.80 10.34 -4.16
N PRO A 104 -6.67 11.51 -4.85
CA PRO A 104 -5.40 12.18 -5.05
C PRO A 104 -4.63 12.46 -3.75
N TYR A 105 -3.31 12.50 -3.86
CA TYR A 105 -2.43 12.85 -2.74
C TYR A 105 -2.36 14.37 -2.53
N PRO A 106 -2.05 14.85 -1.31
CA PRO A 106 -1.87 16.29 -1.05
C PRO A 106 -0.90 16.96 -2.02
N ARG A 107 0.22 16.28 -2.32
CA ARG A 107 1.25 16.81 -3.23
C ARG A 107 0.73 17.19 -4.62
N SER A 108 -0.30 16.51 -5.12
CA SER A 108 -0.87 16.82 -6.43
C SER A 108 -1.67 18.13 -6.42
N TYR A 109 -2.32 18.45 -5.30
CA TYR A 109 -2.94 19.77 -5.09
C TYR A 109 -1.89 20.87 -4.98
N PHE A 110 -0.85 20.67 -4.18
CA PHE A 110 0.25 21.64 -4.06
C PHE A 110 0.99 21.88 -5.37
N ALA A 111 1.17 20.85 -6.19
CA ALA A 111 1.78 20.97 -7.51
C ALA A 111 0.98 21.88 -8.46
N ARG A 112 -0.32 22.05 -8.19
CA ARG A 112 -1.22 22.95 -8.92
C ARG A 112 -1.42 24.29 -8.21
N GLY A 113 -0.63 24.59 -7.16
CA GLY A 113 -0.73 25.84 -6.40
C GLY A 113 -1.87 25.87 -5.38
N VAL A 114 -2.58 24.77 -5.16
CA VAL A 114 -3.67 24.68 -4.19
C VAL A 114 -3.10 24.25 -2.83
N ASP A 115 -3.06 25.17 -1.87
CA ASP A 115 -2.69 24.84 -0.49
C ASP A 115 -3.94 24.36 0.28
N VAL A 116 -4.05 23.03 0.44
CA VAL A 116 -5.17 22.38 1.11
C VAL A 116 -5.30 22.70 2.60
N ARG A 117 -4.35 23.44 3.20
CA ARG A 117 -4.38 23.91 4.59
C ARG A 117 -5.20 25.20 4.75
N THR A 118 -5.36 25.94 3.66
CA THR A 118 -6.16 27.18 3.66
C THR A 118 -7.66 26.88 3.58
N ARG A 119 -8.48 27.87 3.90
CA ARG A 119 -9.92 27.75 3.78
C ARG A 119 -10.35 27.54 2.33
N GLU A 120 -9.73 28.25 1.40
CA GLU A 120 -9.98 28.14 -0.04
C GLU A 120 -9.58 26.76 -0.57
N GLY A 121 -8.40 26.26 -0.20
CA GLY A 121 -7.94 24.93 -0.57
C GLY A 121 -8.82 23.82 0.01
N GLU A 122 -9.35 23.98 1.23
CA GLU A 122 -10.32 23.04 1.79
C GLU A 122 -11.64 23.03 1.01
N GLN A 123 -12.14 24.19 0.54
CA GLN A 123 -13.34 24.25 -0.30
C GLN A 123 -13.13 23.56 -1.66
N ILE A 124 -11.95 23.70 -2.26
CA ILE A 124 -11.57 22.98 -3.46
C ILE A 124 -11.56 21.48 -3.18
N LEU A 125 -10.95 21.04 -2.09
CA LEU A 125 -10.90 19.62 -1.69
C LEU A 125 -12.31 19.03 -1.50
N LYS A 126 -13.23 19.76 -0.86
CA LYS A 126 -14.65 19.37 -0.70
C LYS A 126 -15.36 19.26 -2.05
N ARG A 127 -15.19 20.28 -2.91
CA ARG A 127 -15.74 20.28 -4.26
C ARG A 127 -15.30 19.04 -5.05
N ASP A 128 -14.02 18.75 -5.03
CA ASP A 128 -13.43 17.64 -5.77
C ASP A 128 -13.85 16.28 -5.19
N ALA A 129 -13.94 16.17 -3.86
CA ALA A 129 -14.45 14.97 -3.20
C ALA A 129 -15.91 14.69 -3.57
N ARG A 130 -16.76 15.72 -3.53
CA ARG A 130 -18.17 15.64 -3.95
C ARG A 130 -18.30 15.28 -5.41
N PHE A 131 -17.49 15.88 -6.28
CA PHE A 131 -17.50 15.58 -7.69
C PHE A 131 -17.14 14.11 -7.94
N MET A 132 -16.02 13.61 -7.39
CA MET A 132 -15.60 12.22 -7.56
C MET A 132 -16.67 11.21 -7.10
N ILE A 133 -17.24 11.41 -5.92
CA ILE A 133 -18.22 10.46 -5.36
C ILE A 133 -19.54 10.42 -6.13
N THR A 134 -19.94 11.56 -6.72
CA THR A 134 -21.17 11.64 -7.52
C THR A 134 -20.97 11.17 -8.95
N ASP A 135 -19.87 11.56 -9.60
CA ASP A 135 -19.59 11.25 -10.99
C ASP A 135 -19.23 9.78 -11.22
N LEU A 136 -18.71 9.10 -10.20
CA LEU A 136 -18.32 7.69 -10.27
C LEU A 136 -19.36 6.73 -9.69
N GLN A 137 -20.57 7.19 -9.37
CA GLN A 137 -21.66 6.29 -8.99
C GLN A 137 -21.97 5.30 -10.11
N GLY A 138 -22.09 4.02 -9.74
CA GLY A 138 -22.26 2.94 -10.73
C GLY A 138 -20.99 2.51 -11.45
N VAL A 139 -19.88 3.25 -11.29
CA VAL A 139 -18.57 2.95 -11.90
C VAL A 139 -17.63 2.32 -10.87
N VAL A 140 -17.53 2.90 -9.68
CA VAL A 140 -16.68 2.37 -8.60
C VAL A 140 -17.51 1.75 -7.49
N GLY A 141 -16.96 0.71 -6.86
CA GLY A 141 -17.57 0.07 -5.70
C GLY A 141 -17.13 0.66 -4.38
N GLY A 142 -15.97 1.34 -4.34
CA GLY A 142 -15.40 1.90 -3.12
C GLY A 142 -14.39 3.01 -3.36
N PHE A 143 -14.19 3.81 -2.31
CA PHE A 143 -13.11 4.79 -2.23
C PHE A 143 -12.21 4.51 -1.04
N GLN A 144 -10.91 4.61 -1.29
CA GLN A 144 -9.86 4.76 -0.30
C GLN A 144 -9.38 6.21 -0.33
N ILE A 145 -9.52 6.91 0.79
CA ILE A 145 -9.05 8.29 0.88
C ILE A 145 -7.53 8.28 1.03
N THR A 146 -6.83 8.68 -0.02
CA THR A 146 -5.38 8.67 -0.13
C THR A 146 -4.74 7.29 0.11
N ASN A 147 -3.41 7.21 0.18
CA ASN A 147 -2.67 6.02 0.55
C ASN A 147 -1.63 6.35 1.62
N GLU A 148 -1.56 5.52 2.66
CA GLU A 148 -0.50 5.49 3.68
C GLU A 148 -0.09 6.88 4.25
N MET A 149 -1.08 7.73 4.54
CA MET A 149 -0.83 9.12 4.99
C MET A 149 -0.02 9.25 6.28
N GLY A 150 0.28 8.18 6.96
CA GLY A 150 1.24 8.17 8.06
C GLY A 150 2.71 8.11 7.61
N MET A 151 2.97 7.86 6.32
CA MET A 151 4.32 7.80 5.76
C MET A 151 4.73 9.16 5.16
N PRO A 152 5.96 9.65 5.43
CA PRO A 152 6.40 10.95 4.91
C PRO A 152 6.27 11.09 3.40
N HIS A 153 6.51 10.00 2.67
CA HIS A 153 6.45 9.98 1.20
C HIS A 153 5.05 10.36 0.67
N PHE A 154 4.00 9.95 1.35
CA PHE A 154 2.61 10.21 0.95
C PHE A 154 2.01 11.45 1.63
N THR A 155 2.50 11.80 2.81
CA THR A 155 1.96 12.88 3.64
C THR A 155 2.49 14.26 3.25
N LEU A 156 3.79 14.36 2.93
CA LEU A 156 4.40 15.66 2.61
C LEU A 156 3.72 16.36 1.43
N PRO A 157 3.55 17.71 1.50
CA PRO A 157 4.17 18.63 2.47
C PRO A 157 3.38 18.85 3.78
N LEU A 158 2.33 18.08 4.04
CA LEU A 158 1.51 18.22 5.26
C LEU A 158 2.23 17.66 6.50
N GLY A 159 1.92 18.25 7.66
CA GLY A 159 2.16 17.64 8.96
C GLY A 159 1.03 16.66 9.33
N MET A 160 1.19 15.89 10.43
CA MET A 160 0.21 14.86 10.83
C MET A 160 -1.20 15.43 11.04
N GLN A 161 -1.34 16.57 11.72
CA GLN A 161 -2.65 17.16 12.00
C GLN A 161 -3.33 17.65 10.71
N GLU A 162 -2.55 18.21 9.80
CA GLU A 162 -3.05 18.64 8.49
C GLU A 162 -3.45 17.44 7.61
N ALA A 163 -2.69 16.33 7.68
CA ALA A 163 -3.02 15.08 7.02
C ALA A 163 -4.34 14.48 7.54
N VAL A 164 -4.53 14.49 8.86
CA VAL A 164 -5.79 14.06 9.49
C VAL A 164 -6.97 14.91 9.00
N ARG A 165 -6.79 16.25 8.92
CA ARG A 165 -7.82 17.15 8.39
C ARG A 165 -8.10 16.87 6.91
N TYR A 166 -7.04 16.67 6.10
CA TYR A 166 -7.15 16.32 4.68
C TYR A 166 -7.99 15.05 4.45
N ILE A 167 -7.73 14.00 5.23
CA ILE A 167 -8.52 12.76 5.18
C ILE A 167 -9.94 13.02 5.67
N GLY A 168 -10.08 13.67 6.82
CA GLY A 168 -11.36 13.87 7.48
C GLY A 168 -12.37 14.66 6.65
N VAL A 169 -11.92 15.71 5.98
CA VAL A 169 -12.75 16.55 5.09
C VAL A 169 -13.30 15.73 3.91
N GLN A 170 -12.47 14.90 3.29
CA GLN A 170 -12.90 14.04 2.18
C GLN A 170 -13.87 12.94 2.66
N LEU A 171 -13.56 12.29 3.81
CA LEU A 171 -14.45 11.28 4.40
C LEU A 171 -15.85 11.85 4.66
N GLU A 172 -15.91 13.01 5.30
CA GLU A 172 -17.19 13.66 5.64
C GLU A 172 -17.99 14.01 4.38
N GLU A 173 -17.36 14.64 3.40
CA GLU A 173 -17.99 15.07 2.17
C GLU A 173 -18.46 13.88 1.31
N MET A 174 -17.60 12.88 1.11
CA MET A 174 -17.95 11.71 0.32
C MET A 174 -19.02 10.86 1.00
N TYR A 175 -18.97 10.71 2.33
CA TYR A 175 -19.96 9.93 3.08
C TYR A 175 -21.38 10.49 2.92
N ALA A 176 -21.52 11.81 2.86
CA ALA A 176 -22.82 12.46 2.66
C ALA A 176 -23.45 12.19 1.29
N HIS A 177 -22.64 11.81 0.27
CA HIS A 177 -23.07 11.68 -1.13
C HIS A 177 -22.82 10.28 -1.73
N ARG A 178 -22.38 9.30 -0.93
CA ARG A 178 -21.79 8.04 -1.42
C ARG A 178 -22.76 7.04 -2.08
N GLY A 179 -24.06 7.10 -1.82
CA GLY A 179 -24.98 6.04 -2.21
C GLY A 179 -24.55 4.68 -1.63
N ASP A 180 -24.33 3.67 -2.51
CA ASP A 180 -23.88 2.33 -2.13
C ASP A 180 -22.35 2.15 -2.16
N ILE A 181 -21.59 3.20 -2.45
CA ILE A 181 -20.12 3.16 -2.50
C ILE A 181 -19.57 3.07 -1.08
N ILE A 182 -18.70 2.10 -0.81
CA ILE A 182 -18.02 1.96 0.49
C ILE A 182 -16.83 2.93 0.58
N ILE A 183 -16.61 3.52 1.75
CA ILE A 183 -15.58 4.54 1.96
C ILE A 183 -14.72 4.21 3.17
N GLY A 184 -13.40 4.37 3.02
CA GLY A 184 -12.44 4.24 4.10
C GLY A 184 -11.11 4.93 3.76
N TYR A 185 -10.14 4.73 4.61
CA TYR A 185 -8.74 5.16 4.41
C TYR A 185 -7.82 4.02 4.85
N ASN A 186 -6.54 4.10 4.52
CA ASN A 186 -5.56 3.10 4.96
C ASN A 186 -4.35 3.72 5.68
N SER A 187 -3.56 2.86 6.29
CA SER A 187 -2.29 3.17 6.94
C SER A 187 -1.23 2.11 6.61
N ALA A 188 0.04 2.52 6.59
CA ALA A 188 1.19 1.61 6.55
C ALA A 188 1.36 0.96 7.93
N GLY A 189 0.86 -0.25 8.09
CA GLY A 189 0.81 -0.91 9.39
C GLY A 189 -0.16 -0.24 10.38
N PRO A 190 -0.17 -0.64 11.65
CA PRO A 190 -1.11 -0.16 12.66
C PRO A 190 -0.63 1.16 13.30
N GLN A 191 -0.72 2.26 12.58
CA GLN A 191 -0.28 3.60 13.03
C GLN A 191 -1.21 4.16 14.11
N ALA A 192 -0.81 3.98 15.37
CA ALA A 192 -1.61 4.34 16.53
C ALA A 192 -1.97 5.83 16.61
N ASP A 193 -1.05 6.69 16.21
CA ASP A 193 -1.21 8.15 16.18
C ASP A 193 -2.25 8.57 15.13
N LEU A 194 -2.08 8.15 13.89
CA LEU A 194 -3.00 8.46 12.79
C LEU A 194 -4.44 8.04 13.13
N HIS A 195 -4.63 6.80 13.55
CA HIS A 195 -5.96 6.29 13.89
C HIS A 195 -6.58 6.96 15.12
N SER A 196 -5.75 7.36 16.09
CA SER A 196 -6.22 8.11 17.26
C SER A 196 -6.70 9.51 16.90
N PHE A 197 -6.00 10.19 16.02
CA PHE A 197 -6.40 11.51 15.52
C PHE A 197 -7.62 11.44 14.59
N LEU A 198 -7.74 10.38 13.78
CA LEU A 198 -8.88 10.17 12.89
C LEU A 198 -10.13 9.65 13.60
N LYS A 199 -10.08 9.35 14.91
CA LYS A 199 -11.21 8.83 15.65
C LYS A 199 -12.52 9.63 15.47
N PRO A 200 -12.55 10.98 15.42
CA PRO A 200 -13.78 11.75 15.17
C PRO A 200 -14.42 11.46 13.81
N TYR A 201 -13.61 11.03 12.83
CA TYR A 201 -14.03 10.76 11.45
C TYR A 201 -14.39 9.29 11.19
N HIS A 202 -14.13 8.37 12.14
CA HIS A 202 -14.47 6.96 11.97
C HIS A 202 -15.96 6.71 11.70
N LYS A 203 -16.85 7.62 12.15
CA LYS A 203 -18.29 7.54 11.84
C LYS A 203 -18.60 7.65 10.35
N TYR A 204 -17.69 8.23 9.56
CA TYR A 204 -17.76 8.38 8.11
C TYR A 204 -17.01 7.28 7.34
N CYS A 205 -16.53 6.24 8.03
CA CYS A 205 -15.85 5.11 7.42
C CYS A 205 -16.71 3.85 7.48
N ASP A 206 -16.78 3.10 6.37
CA ASP A 206 -17.32 1.76 6.33
C ASP A 206 -16.28 0.71 6.73
N TYR A 207 -15.01 0.98 6.41
CA TYR A 207 -13.87 0.15 6.76
C TYR A 207 -12.65 1.01 7.12
N ILE A 208 -11.68 0.38 7.79
CA ILE A 208 -10.32 0.93 7.97
C ILE A 208 -9.35 0.01 7.24
N GLY A 209 -8.53 0.60 6.40
CA GLY A 209 -7.52 -0.09 5.61
C GLY A 209 -6.19 -0.22 6.34
N ILE A 210 -5.44 -1.27 6.02
CA ILE A 210 -4.06 -1.48 6.48
C ILE A 210 -3.23 -2.12 5.37
N ASP A 211 -1.99 -1.68 5.22
CA ASP A 211 -0.99 -2.26 4.33
C ASP A 211 0.05 -3.02 5.16
N MET A 212 0.37 -4.24 4.75
CA MET A 212 1.20 -5.16 5.53
C MET A 212 2.13 -5.98 4.63
N TYR A 213 3.43 -5.73 4.73
CA TYR A 213 4.46 -6.39 3.93
C TYR A 213 5.48 -7.18 4.75
N LEU A 214 5.00 -7.86 5.79
CA LEU A 214 5.85 -8.65 6.66
C LEU A 214 6.65 -9.70 5.89
N GLY A 215 7.95 -9.76 6.16
CA GLY A 215 8.87 -10.67 5.51
C GLY A 215 9.38 -10.23 4.13
N CYS A 216 9.15 -8.97 3.73
CA CYS A 216 9.60 -8.43 2.45
C CYS A 216 10.38 -7.11 2.56
N PHE A 217 9.89 -6.13 3.34
CA PHE A 217 10.53 -4.82 3.46
C PHE A 217 11.34 -4.64 4.75
N ASP A 218 11.02 -5.37 5.79
CA ASP A 218 11.68 -5.19 7.08
C ASP A 218 12.98 -5.99 7.18
N SER A 219 13.99 -5.41 7.79
CA SER A 219 15.24 -6.08 8.14
C SER A 219 15.08 -7.09 9.28
N LEU A 220 13.89 -7.19 9.87
CA LEU A 220 13.55 -8.14 10.94
C LEU A 220 12.77 -9.33 10.37
N PRO A 221 12.86 -10.52 11.01
CA PRO A 221 12.08 -11.67 10.59
C PRO A 221 10.59 -11.36 10.79
N GLY A 222 9.79 -11.53 9.72
CA GLY A 222 8.35 -11.53 9.81
C GLY A 222 7.86 -12.85 10.40
N PHE A 223 6.82 -12.78 11.25
CA PHE A 223 6.15 -13.96 11.77
C PHE A 223 4.67 -13.92 11.43
N PHE A 224 4.09 -15.06 11.10
CA PHE A 224 2.69 -15.12 10.65
C PHE A 224 1.72 -14.56 11.71
N TRP A 225 1.99 -14.74 13.00
CA TRP A 225 1.19 -14.19 14.10
C TRP A 225 1.17 -12.65 14.15
N MET A 226 2.17 -11.99 13.51
CA MET A 226 2.23 -10.52 13.47
C MET A 226 1.07 -9.93 12.65
N PHE A 227 0.61 -10.63 11.61
CA PHE A 227 -0.61 -10.21 10.88
C PHE A 227 -1.81 -10.13 11.80
N ASP A 228 -1.95 -11.12 12.71
CA ASP A 228 -3.01 -11.11 13.72
C ASP A 228 -2.85 -9.95 14.68
N ALA A 229 -1.65 -9.79 15.23
CA ALA A 229 -1.38 -8.72 16.19
C ALA A 229 -1.70 -7.34 15.63
N MET A 230 -1.29 -7.07 14.38
CA MET A 230 -1.54 -5.78 13.70
C MET A 230 -3.03 -5.56 13.44
N THR A 231 -3.72 -6.56 12.92
CA THR A 231 -5.15 -6.43 12.60
C THR A 231 -6.03 -6.42 13.84
N ASP A 232 -5.74 -7.25 14.84
CA ASP A 232 -6.44 -7.25 16.13
C ASP A 232 -6.26 -5.92 16.86
N TYR A 233 -5.04 -5.35 16.82
CA TYR A 233 -4.77 -4.04 17.38
C TYR A 233 -5.58 -2.94 16.70
N LEU A 234 -5.58 -2.91 15.38
CA LEU A 234 -6.35 -1.93 14.60
C LEU A 234 -7.85 -2.05 14.85
N TRP A 235 -8.36 -3.29 14.90
CA TRP A 235 -9.75 -3.56 15.29
C TRP A 235 -10.05 -3.04 16.70
N ALA A 236 -9.17 -3.29 17.67
CA ALA A 236 -9.35 -2.81 19.03
C ALA A 236 -9.46 -1.30 19.12
N MET A 237 -8.66 -0.59 18.32
CA MET A 237 -8.65 0.87 18.29
C MET A 237 -9.90 1.47 17.66
N THR A 238 -10.30 0.94 16.51
CA THR A 238 -11.27 1.59 15.63
C THR A 238 -12.67 1.04 15.76
N LYS A 239 -12.82 -0.23 16.13
CA LYS A 239 -14.09 -0.98 16.12
C LYS A 239 -14.82 -0.94 14.78
N LYS A 240 -14.05 -0.81 13.70
CA LYS A 240 -14.54 -0.80 12.31
C LYS A 240 -14.08 -2.06 11.59
N PRO A 241 -14.81 -2.51 10.56
CA PRO A 241 -14.31 -3.57 9.68
C PRO A 241 -12.93 -3.23 9.15
N ILE A 242 -12.04 -4.22 9.10
CA ILE A 242 -10.68 -4.07 8.61
C ILE A 242 -10.59 -4.60 7.18
N MET A 243 -10.01 -3.82 6.29
CA MET A 243 -9.68 -4.23 4.93
C MET A 243 -8.18 -4.21 4.74
N ILE A 244 -7.61 -5.33 4.29
CA ILE A 244 -6.20 -5.39 3.94
C ILE A 244 -6.06 -4.75 2.56
N MET A 245 -5.60 -3.49 2.51
CA MET A 245 -5.58 -2.72 1.27
C MET A 245 -4.37 -3.03 0.41
N GLU A 246 -3.28 -3.46 1.05
CA GLU A 246 -2.13 -4.02 0.37
C GLU A 246 -1.48 -5.07 1.25
N PHE A 247 -1.16 -6.20 0.66
CA PHE A 247 -0.26 -7.20 1.22
C PHE A 247 0.36 -8.00 0.08
N GLY A 248 1.57 -8.45 0.29
CA GLY A 248 2.26 -9.17 -0.76
C GLY A 248 3.39 -10.04 -0.23
N TYR A 249 3.94 -10.85 -1.13
CA TYR A 249 5.14 -11.62 -0.89
C TYR A 249 5.95 -11.73 -2.18
N ILE A 250 7.26 -11.57 -2.08
CA ILE A 250 8.15 -11.52 -3.25
C ILE A 250 8.46 -12.95 -3.72
N SER A 251 8.46 -13.17 -5.04
CA SER A 251 8.72 -14.48 -5.64
C SER A 251 10.19 -14.74 -6.00
N ASP A 252 11.06 -13.81 -5.71
CA ASP A 252 12.49 -13.92 -5.93
C ASP A 252 13.23 -13.10 -4.88
N GLY A 253 14.50 -13.41 -4.69
CA GLY A 253 15.36 -12.70 -3.76
C GLY A 253 15.99 -13.64 -2.74
N HIS A 254 17.31 -13.61 -2.73
CA HIS A 254 18.14 -14.38 -1.83
C HIS A 254 19.34 -13.53 -1.41
N PRO A 255 20.00 -13.85 -0.31
CA PRO A 255 21.21 -13.16 0.07
C PRO A 255 22.32 -13.39 -0.97
N MET A 256 22.97 -12.30 -1.34
CA MET A 256 24.13 -12.38 -2.24
C MET A 256 25.37 -12.84 -1.49
N SER A 257 26.22 -13.65 -2.14
CA SER A 257 27.51 -14.03 -1.58
C SER A 257 28.44 -12.82 -1.45
N GLY A 258 29.44 -12.91 -0.57
CA GLY A 258 30.44 -11.83 -0.41
C GLY A 258 31.21 -11.57 -1.70
N GLU A 259 31.42 -12.63 -2.51
CA GLU A 259 32.10 -12.51 -3.82
C GLU A 259 31.22 -11.78 -4.83
N ASP A 260 29.90 -12.07 -4.88
CA ASP A 260 29.00 -11.38 -5.80
C ASP A 260 28.79 -9.91 -5.40
N LYS A 261 28.70 -9.60 -4.11
CA LYS A 261 28.69 -8.22 -3.62
C LYS A 261 29.95 -7.46 -4.03
N LYS A 262 31.11 -8.11 -3.96
CA LYS A 262 32.37 -7.53 -4.41
C LYS A 262 32.35 -7.23 -5.91
N LYS A 263 31.87 -8.15 -6.75
CA LYS A 263 31.72 -7.93 -8.20
C LYS A 263 30.80 -6.74 -8.52
N ILE A 264 29.70 -6.61 -7.78
CA ILE A 264 28.78 -5.47 -7.94
C ILE A 264 29.50 -4.15 -7.61
N LEU A 265 30.24 -4.09 -6.50
CA LEU A 265 31.02 -2.90 -6.13
C LEU A 265 32.12 -2.57 -7.14
N GLU A 266 32.83 -3.56 -7.65
CA GLU A 266 33.84 -3.42 -8.71
C GLU A 266 33.22 -2.85 -9.99
N GLY A 267 32.00 -3.26 -10.34
CA GLY A 267 31.22 -2.69 -11.44
C GLY A 267 30.90 -1.19 -11.26
N TYR A 268 30.86 -0.71 -10.03
CA TYR A 268 30.68 0.72 -9.70
C TYR A 268 32.02 1.42 -9.37
N GLY A 269 33.17 0.79 -9.66
CA GLY A 269 34.50 1.40 -9.56
C GLY A 269 35.11 1.40 -8.16
N VAL A 270 34.64 0.57 -7.24
CA VAL A 270 35.20 0.44 -5.88
C VAL A 270 35.40 -1.03 -5.50
N LYS A 271 36.41 -1.31 -4.64
CA LYS A 271 36.79 -2.69 -4.29
C LYS A 271 36.06 -3.21 -3.04
N SER A 272 35.48 -2.31 -2.24
CA SER A 272 34.80 -2.65 -0.99
C SER A 272 33.91 -1.49 -0.51
N GLU A 273 33.03 -1.73 0.47
CA GLU A 273 32.27 -0.66 1.15
C GLU A 273 33.21 0.38 1.80
N GLY A 274 34.36 -0.07 2.33
CA GLY A 274 35.38 0.85 2.89
C GLY A 274 35.99 1.77 1.85
N ASP A 275 36.20 1.26 0.63
CA ASP A 275 36.67 2.03 -0.50
C ASP A 275 35.59 2.99 -1.02
N ALA A 276 34.33 2.53 -1.11
CA ALA A 276 33.19 3.36 -1.42
C ALA A 276 33.03 4.53 -0.42
N LYS A 277 33.23 4.28 0.87
CA LYS A 277 33.20 5.33 1.91
C LYS A 277 34.23 6.42 1.67
N LYS A 278 35.47 6.05 1.31
CA LYS A 278 36.56 7.01 1.02
C LYS A 278 36.25 7.82 -0.24
N ASN A 279 35.63 7.22 -1.24
CA ASN A 279 35.39 7.79 -2.56
C ASN A 279 33.89 8.03 -2.84
N ILE A 280 33.11 8.36 -1.80
CA ILE A 280 31.64 8.30 -1.84
C ILE A 280 31.02 9.15 -2.94
N LYS A 281 31.57 10.31 -3.25
CA LYS A 281 31.06 11.19 -4.32
C LYS A 281 31.20 10.51 -5.68
N SER A 282 32.38 10.00 -6.00
CA SER A 282 32.65 9.29 -7.25
C SER A 282 31.84 7.99 -7.37
N PHE A 283 31.73 7.25 -6.27
CA PHE A 283 30.91 6.05 -6.20
C PHE A 283 29.43 6.33 -6.56
N VAL A 284 28.85 7.39 -5.97
CA VAL A 284 27.46 7.77 -6.25
C VAL A 284 27.26 8.19 -7.72
N GLU A 285 28.25 8.85 -8.34
CA GLU A 285 28.16 9.21 -9.76
C GLU A 285 28.16 7.98 -10.69
N ASN A 286 28.74 6.88 -10.27
CA ASN A 286 28.76 5.61 -11.02
C ASN A 286 27.53 4.72 -10.82
N LEU A 287 26.64 5.05 -9.86
CA LEU A 287 25.39 4.31 -9.63
C LEU A 287 24.42 4.47 -10.81
N PRO A 288 23.47 3.54 -11.00
CA PRO A 288 22.38 3.73 -11.92
C PRO A 288 21.68 5.07 -11.71
N VAL A 289 21.22 5.70 -12.81
CA VAL A 289 20.69 7.06 -12.80
C VAL A 289 19.61 7.26 -11.74
N ASP A 290 18.64 6.33 -11.66
CA ASP A 290 17.54 6.45 -10.71
C ASP A 290 18.01 6.34 -9.27
N MET A 291 18.90 5.37 -8.97
CA MET A 291 19.50 5.22 -7.64
C MET A 291 20.30 6.44 -7.24
N LYS A 292 21.14 6.98 -8.15
CA LYS A 292 21.87 8.21 -7.94
C LYS A 292 20.95 9.38 -7.61
N ASN A 293 19.89 9.55 -8.39
CA ASN A 293 18.92 10.62 -8.20
C ASN A 293 18.19 10.45 -6.86
N HIS A 294 17.82 9.22 -6.50
CA HIS A 294 17.21 8.90 -5.21
C HIS A 294 18.14 9.28 -4.06
N VAL A 295 19.41 8.86 -4.09
CA VAL A 295 20.42 9.19 -3.06
C VAL A 295 20.59 10.70 -2.92
N LYS A 296 20.77 11.42 -4.04
CA LYS A 296 20.94 12.87 -4.01
C LYS A 296 19.71 13.58 -3.45
N LYS A 297 18.52 13.19 -3.85
CA LYS A 297 17.24 13.75 -3.39
C LYS A 297 17.04 13.54 -1.88
N VAL A 298 17.19 12.33 -1.39
CA VAL A 298 16.98 11.98 0.02
C VAL A 298 17.99 12.66 0.92
N CYS A 299 19.26 12.70 0.50
CA CYS A 299 20.32 13.36 1.24
C CYS A 299 20.37 14.88 1.00
N LYS A 300 19.51 15.48 0.21
CA LYS A 300 19.53 16.92 -0.14
C LYS A 300 20.88 17.36 -0.70
N ASN A 301 21.49 16.53 -1.53
CA ASN A 301 22.84 16.73 -2.08
C ASN A 301 23.97 16.84 -1.03
N ASP A 302 23.78 16.33 0.18
CA ASP A 302 24.82 16.29 1.22
C ASP A 302 25.61 14.96 1.15
N PRO A 303 26.87 14.97 0.65
CA PRO A 303 27.66 13.75 0.49
C PRO A 303 27.99 13.04 1.81
N SER A 304 28.00 13.74 2.94
CA SER A 304 28.29 13.15 4.25
C SER A 304 27.26 12.07 4.65
N ARG A 305 26.06 12.14 4.08
CA ARG A 305 24.94 11.25 4.35
C ARG A 305 24.83 10.06 3.39
N TYR A 306 25.52 10.12 2.23
CA TYR A 306 25.38 9.13 1.16
C TYR A 306 25.74 7.72 1.62
N PHE A 307 26.86 7.57 2.33
CA PHE A 307 27.31 6.25 2.77
C PHE A 307 26.27 5.55 3.66
N ASN A 308 25.75 6.27 4.63
CA ASN A 308 24.77 5.70 5.56
C ASN A 308 23.45 5.36 4.84
N LEU A 309 23.00 6.19 3.93
CA LEU A 309 21.80 5.90 3.15
C LEU A 309 22.00 4.64 2.28
N ILE A 310 23.16 4.50 1.63
CA ILE A 310 23.38 3.38 0.70
C ILE A 310 23.67 2.06 1.43
N PHE A 311 24.49 2.08 2.49
CA PHE A 311 25.04 0.87 3.10
C PHE A 311 24.47 0.56 4.51
N ARG A 312 23.59 1.40 5.07
CA ARG A 312 23.03 1.23 6.42
C ARG A 312 21.51 1.47 6.45
N SER A 313 20.86 1.35 5.30
CA SER A 313 19.41 1.37 5.16
C SER A 313 18.97 0.29 4.15
N ASP A 314 17.67 0.21 3.89
CA ASP A 314 17.09 -0.73 2.93
C ASP A 314 17.60 -0.52 1.49
N LEU A 315 18.18 0.65 1.18
CA LEU A 315 18.80 0.91 -0.11
C LEU A 315 19.96 -0.06 -0.42
N THR A 316 20.57 -0.67 0.61
CA THR A 316 21.57 -1.75 0.46
C THR A 316 21.01 -2.93 -0.34
N ASN A 317 19.74 -3.29 -0.11
CA ASN A 317 19.09 -4.39 -0.82
C ASN A 317 18.95 -4.08 -2.32
N HIS A 318 18.66 -2.83 -2.65
CA HIS A 318 18.59 -2.37 -4.04
C HIS A 318 19.97 -2.33 -4.70
N LEU A 319 21.00 -1.91 -3.96
CA LEU A 319 22.39 -1.90 -4.47
C LEU A 319 22.88 -3.30 -4.83
N TYR A 320 22.65 -4.26 -3.93
CA TYR A 320 23.11 -5.63 -4.10
C TYR A 320 22.09 -6.54 -4.80
N LYS A 321 20.90 -6.03 -5.13
CA LYS A 321 19.80 -6.81 -5.73
C LYS A 321 19.47 -8.06 -4.91
N GLU A 322 19.41 -7.92 -3.60
CA GLU A 322 19.23 -9.03 -2.67
C GLU A 322 18.05 -8.82 -1.74
N LEU A 323 17.59 -9.92 -1.16
CA LEU A 323 16.77 -9.91 0.06
C LEU A 323 17.51 -10.74 1.12
N PRO A 324 17.86 -10.15 2.26
CA PRO A 324 18.53 -10.88 3.35
C PRO A 324 17.69 -12.06 3.82
N ALA A 325 18.35 -13.17 4.17
CA ALA A 325 17.66 -14.39 4.62
C ALA A 325 16.74 -14.16 5.83
N ILE A 326 17.05 -13.15 6.66
CA ILE A 326 16.26 -12.76 7.83
C ILE A 326 14.93 -12.09 7.47
N THR A 327 14.84 -11.50 6.28
CA THR A 327 13.66 -10.72 5.85
C THR A 327 12.43 -11.59 5.57
N LYS A 328 12.58 -12.90 5.38
CA LYS A 328 11.46 -13.82 5.08
C LYS A 328 10.65 -14.21 6.33
N ILE A 329 9.40 -14.62 6.10
CA ILE A 329 8.62 -15.33 7.11
C ILE A 329 9.11 -16.79 7.17
N PRO A 330 9.41 -17.36 8.36
CA PRO A 330 9.83 -18.74 8.48
C PRO A 330 8.87 -19.71 7.80
N GLY A 331 9.43 -20.61 6.99
CA GLY A 331 8.65 -21.59 6.19
C GLY A 331 8.09 -21.08 4.85
N TYR A 332 8.35 -19.80 4.51
CA TYR A 332 8.00 -19.19 3.23
C TYR A 332 9.27 -18.61 2.59
N HIS A 333 9.74 -19.22 1.51
CA HIS A 333 10.92 -18.76 0.80
C HIS A 333 10.53 -17.71 -0.25
N HIS A 334 11.44 -16.81 -0.59
CA HIS A 334 11.27 -15.88 -1.71
C HIS A 334 11.53 -16.61 -3.03
N THR A 335 10.58 -17.48 -3.39
CA THR A 335 10.52 -18.24 -4.63
C THR A 335 9.09 -18.21 -5.14
N PRO A 336 8.83 -18.55 -6.42
CA PRO A 336 7.47 -18.65 -6.95
C PRO A 336 6.57 -19.59 -6.13
N GLU A 337 7.10 -20.73 -5.66
CA GLU A 337 6.37 -21.69 -4.83
C GLU A 337 6.15 -21.18 -3.40
N GLY A 338 7.14 -20.49 -2.83
CA GLY A 338 7.04 -19.86 -1.52
C GLY A 338 6.04 -18.72 -1.50
N GLN A 339 6.01 -17.89 -2.55
CA GLN A 339 5.00 -16.86 -2.77
C GLN A 339 3.60 -17.50 -2.86
N ALA A 340 3.43 -18.54 -3.67
CA ALA A 340 2.17 -19.25 -3.82
C ALA A 340 1.68 -19.86 -2.50
N LYS A 341 2.59 -20.51 -1.74
CA LYS A 341 2.33 -21.06 -0.41
C LYS A 341 1.86 -19.97 0.55
N PHE A 342 2.51 -18.81 0.54
CA PHE A 342 2.15 -17.67 1.37
C PHE A 342 0.71 -17.20 1.04
N TYR A 343 0.40 -16.87 -0.21
CA TYR A 343 -0.95 -16.41 -0.59
C TYR A 343 -2.05 -17.42 -0.25
N LYS A 344 -1.81 -18.70 -0.48
CA LYS A 344 -2.77 -19.77 -0.13
C LYS A 344 -3.11 -19.74 1.36
N HIS A 345 -2.14 -19.54 2.23
CA HIS A 345 -2.36 -19.58 3.68
C HIS A 345 -2.90 -18.25 4.20
N ILE A 346 -2.32 -17.12 3.80
CA ILE A 346 -2.68 -15.82 4.37
C ILE A 346 -4.10 -15.39 3.99
N LEU A 347 -4.54 -15.63 2.75
CA LEU A 347 -5.90 -15.29 2.32
C LEU A 347 -6.96 -16.05 3.11
N MET A 348 -6.77 -17.34 3.32
CA MET A 348 -7.67 -18.15 4.15
C MET A 348 -7.60 -17.75 5.62
N HIS A 349 -6.44 -17.31 6.07
CA HIS A 349 -6.26 -16.80 7.43
C HIS A 349 -7.02 -15.49 7.64
N PHE A 350 -6.91 -14.53 6.73
CA PHE A 350 -7.68 -13.29 6.76
C PHE A 350 -9.19 -13.56 6.73
N TYR A 351 -9.64 -14.47 5.89
CA TYR A 351 -11.07 -14.84 5.82
C TYR A 351 -11.62 -15.37 7.16
N LYS A 352 -10.83 -16.11 7.94
CA LYS A 352 -11.24 -16.64 9.25
C LYS A 352 -11.42 -15.56 10.31
N LYS A 353 -10.83 -14.38 10.14
CA LYS A 353 -10.99 -13.24 11.05
C LYS A 353 -12.28 -12.51 10.71
N GLN A 354 -13.26 -12.56 11.60
CA GLN A 354 -14.62 -12.04 11.33
C GLN A 354 -14.66 -10.53 11.03
N TYR A 355 -13.73 -9.76 11.58
CA TYR A 355 -13.64 -8.32 11.34
C TYR A 355 -12.85 -7.95 10.08
N ILE A 356 -12.20 -8.90 9.40
CA ILE A 356 -11.57 -8.66 8.10
C ILE A 356 -12.60 -8.90 7.01
N VAL A 357 -12.86 -7.86 6.21
CA VAL A 357 -13.93 -7.86 5.20
C VAL A 357 -13.40 -7.92 3.76
N GLY A 358 -12.08 -7.93 3.58
CA GLY A 358 -11.47 -8.05 2.27
C GLY A 358 -9.96 -7.92 2.29
N ALA A 359 -9.35 -8.26 1.15
CA ALA A 359 -7.90 -8.18 0.96
C ALA A 359 -7.56 -7.92 -0.51
N PHE A 360 -6.58 -7.03 -0.73
CA PHE A 360 -6.00 -6.71 -2.04
C PHE A 360 -4.57 -7.21 -2.11
N VAL A 361 -4.30 -8.15 -3.02
CA VAL A 361 -2.95 -8.66 -3.27
C VAL A 361 -2.12 -7.59 -3.98
N TYR A 362 -0.95 -7.28 -3.48
CA TYR A 362 0.06 -6.46 -4.16
C TYR A 362 1.10 -7.38 -4.80
N CYS A 363 1.18 -7.44 -6.12
CA CYS A 363 0.37 -6.79 -7.14
C CYS A 363 -0.01 -7.81 -8.24
N TYR A 364 -0.71 -7.38 -9.30
CA TYR A 364 -1.15 -8.31 -10.35
C TYR A 364 0.00 -8.77 -11.23
N ALA A 365 0.84 -7.86 -11.74
CA ALA A 365 1.94 -8.19 -12.65
C ALA A 365 3.29 -7.77 -12.07
N ASP A 366 4.34 -8.51 -12.40
CA ASP A 366 5.71 -8.13 -12.07
C ASP A 366 6.08 -6.75 -12.64
N GLY A 367 6.90 -5.98 -11.93
CA GLY A 367 7.37 -4.68 -12.34
C GLY A 367 8.48 -4.77 -13.41
N LYS A 368 8.45 -3.86 -14.39
CA LYS A 368 9.49 -3.78 -15.44
C LYS A 368 10.85 -3.35 -14.89
N ALA A 369 10.83 -2.44 -13.94
CA ALA A 369 12.02 -1.93 -13.28
C ALA A 369 11.68 -1.44 -11.87
N CYS A 370 12.66 -1.46 -10.99
CA CYS A 370 12.56 -0.90 -9.65
C CYS A 370 12.47 0.63 -9.73
N HIS A 371 11.48 1.22 -9.08
CA HIS A 371 11.31 2.68 -9.06
C HIS A 371 12.35 3.43 -8.21
N ILE A 372 13.15 2.70 -7.41
CA ILE A 372 14.21 3.28 -6.58
C ILE A 372 15.56 3.22 -7.29
N CYS A 373 15.93 2.07 -7.88
CA CYS A 373 17.24 1.88 -8.48
C CYS A 373 17.24 1.76 -10.01
N GLY A 374 16.05 1.74 -10.65
CA GLY A 374 15.89 1.65 -12.11
C GLY A 374 16.22 0.29 -12.69
N GLN A 375 16.64 -0.70 -11.89
CA GLN A 375 17.10 -2.00 -12.37
C GLN A 375 15.93 -2.98 -12.54
N SER A 376 15.92 -3.71 -13.67
CA SER A 376 14.85 -4.66 -14.01
C SER A 376 14.95 -6.00 -13.25
N ASP A 377 16.10 -6.28 -12.68
CA ASP A 377 16.41 -7.50 -11.91
C ASP A 377 16.51 -7.26 -10.39
N CYS A 378 16.11 -6.09 -9.90
CA CYS A 378 15.99 -5.81 -8.48
C CYS A 378 14.76 -6.54 -7.89
N PRO A 379 14.94 -7.57 -7.05
CA PRO A 379 13.81 -8.36 -6.55
C PRO A 379 12.87 -7.58 -5.65
N THR A 380 13.39 -6.54 -4.97
CA THR A 380 12.64 -5.76 -3.97
C THR A 380 11.38 -5.13 -4.53
N GLU A 381 11.38 -4.69 -5.80
CA GLU A 381 10.25 -3.97 -6.41
C GLU A 381 9.69 -4.63 -7.68
N THR A 382 10.35 -5.68 -8.19
CA THR A 382 10.00 -6.21 -9.52
C THR A 382 9.40 -7.62 -9.50
N ARG A 383 9.28 -8.30 -8.34
CA ARG A 383 8.91 -9.71 -8.24
C ARG A 383 7.66 -9.98 -7.37
N TRP A 384 6.76 -9.02 -7.32
CA TRP A 384 5.52 -9.08 -6.54
C TRP A 384 4.35 -9.74 -7.27
N GLY A 385 4.39 -9.75 -8.61
CA GLY A 385 3.26 -10.10 -9.46
C GLY A 385 2.72 -11.52 -9.26
N LEU A 386 1.43 -11.67 -9.54
CA LEU A 386 0.77 -12.96 -9.75
C LEU A 386 1.07 -13.49 -11.16
N VAL A 387 1.32 -12.60 -12.11
CA VAL A 387 1.78 -12.91 -13.45
C VAL A 387 3.15 -12.26 -13.70
N ASP A 388 3.91 -12.82 -14.63
CA ASP A 388 5.18 -12.24 -15.04
C ASP A 388 5.00 -11.03 -15.97
N LEU A 389 6.13 -10.45 -16.45
CA LEU A 389 6.12 -9.30 -17.37
C LEU A 389 5.44 -9.57 -18.72
N LYS A 390 5.27 -10.83 -19.10
CA LYS A 390 4.60 -11.25 -20.34
C LYS A 390 3.11 -11.57 -20.12
N GLY A 391 2.63 -11.43 -18.87
CA GLY A 391 1.28 -11.82 -18.49
C GLY A 391 1.11 -13.32 -18.24
N CYS A 392 2.20 -14.10 -18.19
CA CYS A 392 2.12 -15.54 -17.91
C CYS A 392 1.86 -15.80 -16.43
N PRO A 393 0.85 -16.61 -16.07
CA PRO A 393 0.52 -16.92 -14.69
C PRO A 393 1.67 -17.60 -13.94
N LYS A 394 2.01 -17.09 -12.77
CA LYS A 394 2.96 -17.71 -11.83
C LYS A 394 2.21 -18.70 -10.92
N PRO A 395 2.91 -19.57 -10.15
CA PRO A 395 2.27 -20.43 -9.15
C PRO A 395 1.36 -19.69 -8.17
N SER A 396 1.70 -18.44 -7.83
CA SER A 396 0.90 -17.55 -6.98
C SER A 396 -0.46 -17.18 -7.58
N TYR A 397 -0.56 -17.02 -8.90
CA TYR A 397 -1.84 -16.79 -9.58
C TYR A 397 -2.84 -17.91 -9.28
N TYR A 398 -2.43 -19.16 -9.43
CA TYR A 398 -3.29 -20.33 -9.18
C TYR A 398 -3.63 -20.48 -7.68
N ALA A 399 -2.69 -20.11 -6.80
CA ALA A 399 -2.93 -20.10 -5.36
C ALA A 399 -4.00 -19.07 -4.97
N VAL A 400 -3.91 -17.85 -5.50
CA VAL A 400 -4.92 -16.79 -5.31
C VAL A 400 -6.26 -17.17 -5.93
N LYS A 401 -6.27 -17.66 -7.17
CA LYS A 401 -7.48 -18.16 -7.86
C LYS A 401 -8.24 -19.18 -7.00
N LYS A 402 -7.51 -20.16 -6.44
CA LYS A 402 -8.11 -21.19 -5.56
C LYS A 402 -8.61 -20.60 -4.25
N ALA A 403 -7.82 -19.76 -3.59
CA ALA A 403 -8.19 -19.16 -2.31
C ALA A 403 -9.42 -18.26 -2.45
N TYR A 404 -9.44 -17.35 -3.41
CA TYR A 404 -10.57 -16.47 -3.66
C TYR A 404 -11.82 -17.23 -4.11
N GLY A 405 -11.67 -18.28 -4.94
CA GLY A 405 -12.78 -19.15 -5.30
C GLY A 405 -13.40 -19.84 -4.10
N THR A 406 -12.57 -20.35 -3.18
CA THR A 406 -13.01 -20.96 -1.91
C THR A 406 -13.73 -19.93 -1.03
N ILE A 407 -13.15 -18.73 -0.87
CA ILE A 407 -13.74 -17.65 -0.05
C ILE A 407 -15.11 -17.24 -0.61
N LYS A 408 -15.23 -17.03 -1.92
CA LYS A 408 -16.52 -16.70 -2.56
C LYS A 408 -17.57 -17.78 -2.33
N TRP A 409 -17.18 -19.03 -2.40
CA TRP A 409 -18.08 -20.15 -2.10
C TRP A 409 -18.52 -20.14 -0.64
N LEU A 410 -17.59 -19.97 0.30
CA LEU A 410 -17.89 -19.91 1.74
C LEU A 410 -18.84 -18.74 2.06
N VAL A 411 -18.58 -17.53 1.55
CA VAL A 411 -19.47 -16.37 1.72
C VAL A 411 -20.88 -16.68 1.25
N LYS A 412 -21.02 -17.36 0.10
CA LYS A 412 -22.32 -17.75 -0.44
C LYS A 412 -23.05 -18.78 0.45
N VAL A 413 -22.31 -19.71 1.05
CA VAL A 413 -22.87 -20.74 1.93
C VAL A 413 -23.23 -20.16 3.29
N GLU A 414 -22.36 -19.33 3.89
CA GLU A 414 -22.59 -18.69 5.19
C GLU A 414 -23.67 -17.59 5.14
N GLY A 415 -23.89 -16.97 3.98
CA GLY A 415 -24.90 -15.93 3.77
C GLY A 415 -26.33 -16.46 3.52
N LYS A 416 -26.49 -17.80 3.47
CA LYS A 416 -27.80 -18.47 3.36
C LYS A 416 -28.38 -18.79 4.74
#